data_a1e3db1e96e87ee46203441463f48bb8
#
_entry.id   a1e3db1e96e87ee46203441463f48bb8
#
_cell.length_a   1.000
_cell.length_b   1.000
_cell.length_c   1.000
_cell.angle_alpha   90.00
_cell.angle_beta   90.00
_cell.angle_gamma   90.00
#
_symmetry.space_group_name_H-M   'P 1'
#
loop_
_entity.id
_entity.type
_entity.pdbx_description
1 polymer ?
#
loop_
_entity_poly.entity_id
_entity_poly.type
_entity_poly.pdbx_seq_one_letter_code
_entity_poly.pdbx_strand_id
1 'polypeptide(L)'
;EAPVSLTTTEFRILLCLAERPGAVLNRLQLTNTVQGYDFEGYDRVIDAHIKNIRHKIEDNIQKPVFIKTVYGAGYKFIGVRD
;
A
#
# COMPACT_ATOMS: atom_id res chain seq x y z
N GLU A 1 -22.71 -2.56 6.00
CA GLU A 1 -21.25 -2.45 5.83
C GLU A 1 -20.92 -1.18 5.08
N ALA A 2 -20.16 -0.33 5.72
CA ALA A 2 -19.85 0.98 5.14
C ALA A 2 -18.79 0.82 4.05
N PRO A 3 -18.94 1.54 2.93
CA PRO A 3 -17.91 1.50 1.91
C PRO A 3 -16.64 2.18 2.40
N VAL A 4 -15.51 1.66 1.94
CA VAL A 4 -14.23 2.25 2.26
C VAL A 4 -13.94 3.36 1.26
N SER A 5 -13.61 4.54 1.79
CA SER A 5 -13.33 5.69 0.95
C SER A 5 -11.83 5.92 0.91
N LEU A 6 -11.21 5.57 -0.20
CA LEU A 6 -9.79 5.77 -0.41
C LEU A 6 -9.55 7.00 -1.28
N THR A 7 -8.47 7.71 -1.00
CA THR A 7 -8.05 8.76 -1.92
C THR A 7 -7.54 8.11 -3.20
N THR A 8 -7.39 8.91 -4.26
CA THR A 8 -6.87 8.40 -5.52
C THR A 8 -5.48 7.80 -5.33
N THR A 9 -4.62 8.47 -4.58
CA THR A 9 -3.26 7.98 -4.32
C THR A 9 -3.30 6.68 -3.55
N GLU A 10 -4.13 6.61 -2.51
CA GLU A 10 -4.27 5.40 -1.72
C GLU A 10 -4.76 4.24 -2.56
N PHE A 11 -5.75 4.50 -3.40
CA PHE A 11 -6.29 3.47 -4.28
C PHE A 11 -5.22 2.94 -5.22
N ARG A 12 -4.42 3.82 -5.81
CA ARG A 12 -3.39 3.40 -6.74
C ARG A 12 -2.31 2.56 -6.07
N ILE A 13 -1.92 2.93 -4.85
CA ILE A 13 -0.95 2.15 -4.10
C ILE A 13 -1.51 0.77 -3.80
N LEU A 14 -2.73 0.71 -3.31
CA LEU A 14 -3.35 -0.55 -2.98
C LEU A 14 -3.51 -1.43 -4.21
N LEU A 15 -3.94 -0.84 -5.32
CA LEU A 15 -4.10 -1.57 -6.57
C LEU A 15 -2.77 -2.13 -7.05
N CYS A 16 -1.71 -1.34 -6.98
CA CYS A 16 -0.39 -1.77 -7.39
C CYS A 16 0.06 -3.00 -6.60
N LEU A 17 -0.16 -2.97 -5.30
CA LEU A 17 0.18 -4.10 -4.43
C LEU A 17 -0.70 -5.31 -4.73
N ALA A 18 -1.99 -5.07 -4.91
CA ALA A 18 -2.95 -6.15 -5.09
C ALA A 18 -2.81 -6.85 -6.44
N GLU A 19 -2.28 -6.16 -7.43
CA GLU A 19 -2.04 -6.77 -8.74
C GLU A 19 -0.89 -7.76 -8.73
N ARG A 20 -0.07 -7.71 -7.69
CA ARG A 20 1.07 -8.61 -7.56
C ARG A 20 1.08 -9.23 -6.17
N PRO A 21 0.09 -10.07 -5.86
CA PRO A 21 0.00 -10.65 -4.52
C PRO A 21 1.28 -11.41 -4.18
N GLY A 22 1.77 -11.21 -2.97
CA GLY A 22 2.96 -11.88 -2.52
C GLY A 22 4.26 -11.23 -2.93
N ALA A 23 4.23 -10.33 -3.91
CA ALA A 23 5.44 -9.65 -4.34
C ALA A 23 5.76 -8.50 -3.40
N VAL A 24 7.04 -8.36 -3.06
CA VAL A 24 7.48 -7.24 -2.23
C VAL A 24 7.81 -6.07 -3.15
N LEU A 25 7.13 -4.95 -2.91
CA LEU A 25 7.37 -3.72 -3.66
C LEU A 25 8.01 -2.71 -2.72
N ASN A 26 9.13 -2.14 -3.14
CA ASN A 26 9.81 -1.18 -2.30
C ASN A 26 9.17 0.20 -2.46
N ARG A 27 9.59 1.15 -1.60
CA ARG A 27 8.99 2.48 -1.59
C ARG A 27 9.17 3.19 -2.91
N LEU A 28 10.33 3.01 -3.53
CA LEU A 28 10.59 3.67 -4.80
C LEU A 28 9.67 3.16 -5.90
N GLN A 29 9.45 1.84 -5.95
CA GLN A 29 8.54 1.26 -6.92
C GLN A 29 7.13 1.79 -6.73
N LEU A 30 6.68 1.88 -5.48
CA LEU A 30 5.35 2.39 -5.19
C LEU A 30 5.25 3.88 -5.53
N THR A 31 6.27 4.65 -5.20
CA THR A 31 6.30 6.06 -5.52
C THR A 31 6.22 6.28 -7.03
N ASN A 32 7.01 5.54 -7.79
CA ASN A 32 7.02 5.70 -9.25
C ASN A 32 5.69 5.32 -9.86
N THR A 33 5.04 4.30 -9.32
CA THR A 33 3.74 3.87 -9.83
C THR A 33 2.68 4.93 -9.62
N VAL A 34 2.73 5.61 -8.49
CA VAL A 34 1.67 6.53 -8.09
C VAL A 34 1.91 7.93 -8.60
N GLN A 35 3.14 8.41 -8.45
CA GLN A 35 3.45 9.80 -8.72
C GLN A 35 4.04 10.03 -10.10
N GLY A 36 4.42 8.95 -10.76
CA GLY A 36 5.11 9.08 -12.01
C GLY A 36 6.58 9.37 -11.79
N TYR A 37 7.23 9.80 -12.84
CA TYR A 37 8.68 9.90 -12.83
C TYR A 37 9.20 11.25 -12.37
N ASP A 38 8.33 12.21 -12.21
CA ASP A 38 8.77 13.55 -11.79
C ASP A 38 8.80 13.74 -10.31
N PHE A 39 8.30 12.78 -9.59
CA PHE A 39 8.15 12.96 -8.18
C PHE A 39 9.50 12.87 -7.50
N GLU A 40 9.85 13.93 -6.81
CA GLU A 40 11.02 13.88 -5.95
C GLU A 40 10.60 13.19 -4.69
N GLY A 41 10.64 11.90 -4.77
CA GLY A 41 9.99 11.08 -3.80
C GLY A 41 10.53 11.22 -2.42
N TYR A 42 9.64 11.45 -1.53
CA TYR A 42 9.94 11.30 -0.14
C TYR A 42 9.38 9.95 0.24
N ASP A 43 10.27 9.01 0.52
CA ASP A 43 9.87 7.67 0.89
C ASP A 43 8.82 7.67 1.98
N ARG A 44 8.90 8.66 2.85
CA ARG A 44 7.98 8.76 3.98
C ARG A 44 6.54 8.98 3.56
N VAL A 45 6.33 9.55 2.37
CA VAL A 45 4.97 9.76 1.87
C VAL A 45 4.29 8.42 1.64
N ILE A 46 5.03 7.47 1.11
CA ILE A 46 4.48 6.13 0.92
C ILE A 46 4.10 5.51 2.27
N ASP A 47 4.97 5.63 3.27
CA ASP A 47 4.66 5.08 4.58
C ASP A 47 3.38 5.68 5.16
N ALA A 48 3.20 6.99 4.99
CA ALA A 48 2.00 7.65 5.48
C ALA A 48 0.76 7.17 4.75
N HIS A 49 0.84 6.98 3.44
CA HIS A 49 -0.28 6.47 2.67
C HIS A 49 -0.61 5.02 3.08
N ILE A 50 0.40 4.19 3.27
CA ILE A 50 0.18 2.82 3.71
C ILE A 50 -0.51 2.81 5.07
N LYS A 51 -0.07 3.66 5.99
CA LYS A 51 -0.70 3.75 7.29
C LYS A 51 -2.17 4.11 7.16
N ASN A 52 -2.48 5.09 6.33
CA ASN A 52 -3.86 5.53 6.14
C ASN A 52 -4.70 4.43 5.48
N ILE A 53 -4.14 3.73 4.51
CA ILE A 53 -4.85 2.62 3.87
C ILE A 53 -5.17 1.55 4.91
N ARG A 54 -4.19 1.18 5.72
CA ARG A 54 -4.40 0.16 6.74
C ARG A 54 -5.50 0.54 7.72
N HIS A 55 -5.54 1.80 8.13
CA HIS A 55 -6.60 2.25 9.04
C HIS A 55 -7.98 2.11 8.40
N LYS A 56 -8.04 2.11 7.09
CA LYS A 56 -9.33 2.04 6.38
C LYS A 56 -9.75 0.61 6.06
N ILE A 57 -8.79 -0.29 5.81
CA ILE A 57 -9.13 -1.63 5.34
C ILE A 57 -8.79 -2.75 6.31
N GLU A 58 -7.89 -2.52 7.27
CA GLU A 58 -7.52 -3.55 8.24
C GLU A 58 -8.35 -3.40 9.50
N ASP A 59 -8.90 -4.49 9.99
CA ASP A 59 -9.62 -4.47 11.26
C ASP A 59 -8.67 -4.25 12.42
N ASN A 60 -7.49 -4.84 12.33
CA ASN A 60 -6.47 -4.69 13.36
C ASN A 60 -5.14 -4.44 12.68
N ILE A 61 -4.65 -3.21 12.80
CA ILE A 61 -3.42 -2.84 12.09
C ILE A 61 -2.19 -3.56 12.61
N GLN A 62 -2.27 -4.12 13.82
CA GLN A 62 -1.15 -4.89 14.37
C GLN A 62 -1.15 -6.32 13.85
N LYS A 63 -2.27 -6.76 13.29
CA LYS A 63 -2.38 -8.08 12.66
C LYS A 63 -2.98 -7.91 11.28
N PRO A 64 -2.24 -7.32 10.35
CA PRO A 64 -2.79 -7.01 9.04
C PRO A 64 -3.07 -8.29 8.25
N VAL A 65 -4.19 -8.26 7.53
CA VAL A 65 -4.56 -9.37 6.66
C VAL A 65 -4.49 -8.99 5.18
N PHE A 66 -4.21 -7.74 4.86
CA PHE A 66 -4.12 -7.30 3.48
C PHE A 66 -2.74 -6.80 3.11
N ILE A 67 -2.16 -5.91 3.89
CA ILE A 67 -0.85 -5.33 3.58
C ILE A 67 0.12 -5.64 4.70
N LYS A 68 1.20 -6.31 4.34
CA LYS A 68 2.25 -6.65 5.30
C LYS A 68 3.49 -5.82 5.02
N THR A 69 4.10 -5.32 6.10
CA THR A 69 5.41 -4.67 6.01
C THR A 69 6.49 -5.73 5.98
N VAL A 70 7.39 -5.59 5.01
CA VAL A 70 8.57 -6.44 4.95
C VAL A 70 9.75 -5.54 5.31
N TYR A 71 10.19 -5.63 6.55
CA TYR A 71 11.17 -4.68 7.06
C TYR A 71 12.47 -4.74 6.27
N GLY A 72 12.95 -3.56 5.91
CA GLY A 72 14.14 -3.46 5.10
C GLY A 72 13.91 -3.65 3.60
N ALA A 73 12.70 -4.03 3.18
CA ALA A 73 12.44 -4.33 1.78
C ALA A 73 11.26 -3.57 1.20
N GLY A 74 10.16 -3.41 1.96
CA GLY A 74 9.00 -2.70 1.45
C GLY A 74 7.70 -3.27 1.97
N TYR A 75 6.73 -3.40 1.08
CA TYR A 75 5.39 -3.86 1.43
C TYR A 75 4.92 -4.92 0.45
N LYS A 76 4.02 -5.76 0.89
CA LYS A 76 3.42 -6.74 0.00
C LYS A 76 1.96 -6.95 0.34
N PHE A 77 1.19 -7.35 -0.67
CA PHE A 77 -0.22 -7.67 -0.50
C PHE A 77 -0.35 -9.15 -0.16
N ILE A 78 -0.98 -9.43 0.96
CA ILE A 78 -1.17 -10.81 1.41
C ILE A 78 -2.64 -11.20 1.45
N GLY A 79 -3.52 -10.31 1.00
CA GLY A 79 -4.94 -10.62 0.96
C GLY A 79 -5.24 -11.76 0.02
N VAL A 80 -6.32 -12.46 0.31
CA VAL A 80 -6.75 -13.56 -0.53
C VAL A 80 -7.82 -13.05 -1.49
N ARG A 81 -7.65 -13.33 -2.76
CA ARG A 81 -8.65 -13.00 -3.78
C ARG A 81 -9.42 -14.27 -4.14
N ASP A 82 -10.68 -14.17 -3.99
CA ASP A 82 -11.57 -15.27 -4.40
C ASP A 82 -12.09 -15.07 -5.80
#